data_488ec3285eabe992c68f859b173ee0bc
#
_entry.id   488ec3285eabe992c68f859b173ee0bc
#
_cell.length_a   1.000
_cell.length_b   1.000
_cell.length_c   1.000
_cell.angle_alpha   90.00
_cell.angle_beta   90.00
_cell.angle_gamma   90.00
#
_symmetry.space_group_name_H-M   'P 1'
#
loop_
_entity.id
_entity.type
_entity.pdbx_description
1 polymer ?
#
loop_
_entity_poly.entity_id
_entity_poly.type
_entity_poly.pdbx_seq_one_letter_code
_entity_poly.pdbx_strand_id
1 'polypeptide(L)'
;IRDRSIAIDLKNPNSKELVNELIKNADAVLEGLRPGKMENLGFGPDDLLKINPKLIYGRMTGWGQTGSFASEAGHDINYIALTGALGSMGTKDIPPVPPLNLVGDFGGGGMLLALGICAALVETAKSGKGQVIDAAMTDGSALLMTMMFGMYSAGQWKDQRESNLLDGAAHFYGCYECKDKTVSYTHLRAHETVA
;
A
#
# COMPACT_ATOMS: atom_id res chain seq x y z
N ILE A 1 -19.79 -10.34 -8.69
CA ILE A 1 -18.55 -9.98 -9.37
C ILE A 1 -18.54 -10.75 -10.68
N ARG A 2 -18.30 -10.07 -11.79
CA ARG A 2 -18.27 -10.68 -13.12
C ARG A 2 -16.92 -10.40 -13.77
N ASP A 3 -15.87 -10.96 -13.18
CA ASP A 3 -14.54 -10.83 -13.73
C ASP A 3 -14.43 -11.60 -15.05
N ARG A 4 -13.72 -11.00 -16.00
CA ARG A 4 -13.39 -11.63 -17.27
C ARG A 4 -11.87 -11.57 -17.42
N SER A 5 -11.30 -12.62 -17.99
CA SER A 5 -9.89 -12.71 -18.29
C SER A 5 -9.65 -12.75 -19.78
N ILE A 6 -8.59 -12.09 -20.22
CA ILE A 6 -8.09 -12.14 -21.59
C ILE A 6 -6.57 -12.29 -21.55
N ALA A 7 -6.03 -13.13 -22.40
CA ALA A 7 -4.59 -13.28 -22.59
C ALA A 7 -4.14 -12.46 -23.81
N ILE A 8 -3.24 -11.51 -23.59
CA ILE A 8 -2.71 -10.62 -24.65
C ILE A 8 -1.18 -10.63 -24.56
N ASP A 9 -0.51 -10.89 -25.65
CA ASP A 9 0.93 -10.66 -25.77
C ASP A 9 1.16 -9.16 -26.04
N LEU A 10 1.49 -8.41 -25.01
CA LEU A 10 1.71 -6.96 -25.09
C LEU A 10 2.93 -6.57 -25.93
N LYS A 11 3.81 -7.52 -26.27
CA LYS A 11 4.95 -7.28 -27.17
C LYS A 11 4.57 -7.42 -28.64
N ASN A 12 3.44 -8.04 -28.95
CA ASN A 12 2.97 -8.17 -30.30
C ASN A 12 2.41 -6.81 -30.79
N PRO A 13 2.91 -6.25 -31.91
CA PRO A 13 2.43 -4.97 -32.44
C PRO A 13 0.92 -4.92 -32.67
N ASN A 14 0.31 -6.04 -33.03
CA ASN A 14 -1.14 -6.13 -33.27
C ASN A 14 -1.97 -6.04 -31.98
N SER A 15 -1.39 -6.23 -30.81
CA SER A 15 -2.10 -6.10 -29.54
C SER A 15 -2.41 -4.65 -29.18
N LYS A 16 -1.69 -3.70 -29.75
CA LYS A 16 -1.86 -2.28 -29.44
C LYS A 16 -3.26 -1.77 -29.75
N GLU A 17 -3.80 -2.15 -30.90
CA GLU A 17 -5.17 -1.76 -31.30
C GLU A 17 -6.21 -2.35 -30.34
N LEU A 18 -6.09 -3.63 -29.98
CA LEU A 18 -6.98 -4.28 -29.04
C LEU A 18 -6.94 -3.62 -27.66
N VAL A 19 -5.74 -3.34 -27.12
CA VAL A 19 -5.60 -2.66 -25.83
C VAL A 19 -6.21 -1.27 -25.89
N ASN A 20 -5.95 -0.51 -26.96
CA ASN A 20 -6.53 0.82 -27.13
C ASN A 20 -8.06 0.80 -27.15
N GLU A 21 -8.67 -0.20 -27.79
CA GLU A 21 -10.14 -0.35 -27.77
C GLU A 21 -10.68 -0.65 -26.36
N LEU A 22 -9.97 -1.46 -25.60
CA LEU A 22 -10.34 -1.70 -24.19
C LEU A 22 -10.25 -0.41 -23.36
N ILE A 23 -9.17 0.36 -23.53
CA ILE A 23 -8.92 1.62 -22.79
C ILE A 23 -9.95 2.70 -23.10
N LYS A 24 -10.47 2.80 -24.32
CA LYS A 24 -11.52 3.77 -24.67
C LYS A 24 -12.75 3.69 -23.76
N ASN A 25 -13.06 2.50 -23.27
CA ASN A 25 -14.26 2.22 -22.48
C ASN A 25 -13.92 1.87 -21.02
N ALA A 26 -12.67 1.97 -20.59
CA ALA A 26 -12.25 1.69 -19.24
C ALA A 26 -12.37 2.94 -18.35
N ASP A 27 -12.84 2.78 -17.12
CA ASP A 27 -12.80 3.83 -16.11
C ASP A 27 -11.41 3.93 -15.49
N ALA A 28 -10.74 2.79 -15.32
CA ALA A 28 -9.41 2.73 -14.74
C ALA A 28 -8.57 1.61 -15.37
N VAL A 29 -7.26 1.81 -15.39
CA VAL A 29 -6.26 0.78 -15.66
C VAL A 29 -5.33 0.68 -14.45
N LEU A 30 -4.98 -0.55 -14.06
CA LEU A 30 -4.06 -0.83 -12.98
C LEU A 30 -2.89 -1.63 -13.51
N GLU A 31 -1.70 -1.25 -13.06
CA GLU A 31 -0.50 -2.01 -13.37
C GLU A 31 0.44 -2.08 -12.14
N GLY A 32 1.28 -3.13 -12.10
CA GLY A 32 2.27 -3.34 -11.05
C GLY A 32 3.64 -3.69 -11.63
N LEU A 33 3.94 -3.21 -12.83
CA LEU A 33 5.24 -3.43 -13.46
C LEU A 33 6.27 -2.44 -12.93
N ARG A 34 7.54 -2.73 -13.12
CA ARG A 34 8.61 -1.78 -12.79
C ARG A 34 8.46 -0.51 -13.61
N PRO A 35 8.82 0.68 -13.04
CA PRO A 35 8.78 1.95 -13.73
C PRO A 35 9.36 1.91 -15.14
N GLY A 36 8.71 2.56 -16.09
CA GLY A 36 9.10 2.60 -17.50
C GLY A 36 8.72 1.38 -18.33
N LYS A 37 8.23 0.27 -17.73
CA LYS A 37 7.87 -0.92 -18.50
C LYS A 37 6.63 -0.73 -19.37
N MET A 38 5.60 -0.10 -18.82
CA MET A 38 4.39 0.20 -19.59
C MET A 38 4.65 1.24 -20.66
N GLU A 39 5.47 2.23 -20.38
CA GLU A 39 5.94 3.23 -21.35
C GLU A 39 6.68 2.57 -22.52
N ASN A 40 7.62 1.67 -22.24
CA ASN A 40 8.37 0.92 -23.25
C ASN A 40 7.48 0.03 -24.13
N LEU A 41 6.33 -0.40 -23.63
CA LEU A 41 5.33 -1.15 -24.39
C LEU A 41 4.37 -0.24 -25.17
N GLY A 42 4.45 1.07 -24.97
CA GLY A 42 3.55 2.06 -25.57
C GLY A 42 2.17 2.13 -24.92
N PHE A 43 2.11 1.75 -23.64
CA PHE A 43 0.92 1.77 -22.80
C PHE A 43 1.12 2.60 -21.52
N GLY A 44 2.08 3.52 -21.53
CA GLY A 44 2.31 4.43 -20.42
C GLY A 44 1.15 5.42 -20.21
N PRO A 45 1.13 6.12 -19.07
CA PRO A 45 0.05 7.08 -18.77
C PRO A 45 -0.16 8.11 -19.88
N ASP A 46 0.92 8.69 -20.42
CA ASP A 46 0.85 9.70 -21.46
C ASP A 46 0.23 9.17 -22.77
N ASP A 47 0.42 7.88 -23.06
CA ASP A 47 -0.18 7.27 -24.25
C ASP A 47 -1.66 6.97 -24.02
N LEU A 48 -2.00 6.36 -22.89
CA LEU A 48 -3.37 5.93 -22.63
C LEU A 48 -4.31 7.09 -22.31
N LEU A 49 -3.83 8.14 -21.65
CA LEU A 49 -4.60 9.36 -21.40
C LEU A 49 -4.92 10.17 -22.66
N LYS A 50 -4.13 10.04 -23.72
CA LYS A 50 -4.47 10.59 -25.04
C LYS A 50 -5.66 9.86 -25.68
N ILE A 51 -5.78 8.56 -25.41
CA ILE A 51 -6.87 7.72 -25.94
C ILE A 51 -8.15 7.94 -25.12
N ASN A 52 -8.02 7.96 -23.80
CA ASN A 52 -9.11 8.22 -22.87
C ASN A 52 -8.70 9.27 -21.83
N PRO A 53 -9.03 10.55 -22.07
CA PRO A 53 -8.68 11.65 -21.16
C PRO A 53 -9.33 11.56 -19.77
N LYS A 54 -10.30 10.65 -19.56
CA LYS A 54 -10.96 10.41 -18.28
C LYS A 54 -10.40 9.20 -17.54
N LEU A 55 -9.44 8.48 -18.14
CA LEU A 55 -8.87 7.27 -17.57
C LEU A 55 -8.15 7.56 -16.25
N ILE A 56 -8.38 6.70 -15.26
CA ILE A 56 -7.57 6.68 -14.05
C ILE A 56 -6.49 5.64 -14.23
N TYR A 57 -5.24 6.07 -14.13
CA TYR A 57 -4.08 5.20 -14.32
C TYR A 57 -3.45 4.89 -12.96
N GLY A 58 -3.74 3.72 -12.40
CA GLY A 58 -3.21 3.27 -11.11
C GLY A 58 -1.92 2.48 -11.26
N ARG A 59 -0.86 2.92 -10.61
CA ARG A 59 0.46 2.29 -10.59
C ARG A 59 0.80 1.86 -9.18
N MET A 60 1.01 0.57 -8.97
CA MET A 60 1.41 0.03 -7.67
C MET A 60 2.82 -0.54 -7.75
N THR A 61 3.74 0.07 -7.02
CA THR A 61 5.14 -0.36 -6.95
C THR A 61 5.62 -0.37 -5.50
N GLY A 62 6.76 -0.99 -5.25
CA GLY A 62 7.36 -0.98 -3.93
C GLY A 62 7.92 0.40 -3.53
N TRP A 63 8.63 1.04 -4.48
CA TRP A 63 9.46 2.22 -4.22
C TRP A 63 8.94 3.51 -4.86
N GLY A 64 7.84 3.46 -5.61
CA GLY A 64 7.36 4.58 -6.42
C GLY A 64 7.98 4.63 -7.80
N GLN A 65 7.56 5.64 -8.59
CA GLN A 65 7.98 5.79 -9.98
C GLN A 65 9.32 6.51 -10.13
N THR A 66 9.79 7.16 -9.08
CA THR A 66 11.01 7.99 -9.09
C THR A 66 11.89 7.68 -7.87
N GLY A 67 13.12 8.16 -7.90
CA GLY A 67 14.08 7.96 -6.81
C GLY A 67 15.07 6.82 -7.08
N SER A 68 16.07 6.71 -6.20
CA SER A 68 17.20 5.78 -6.37
C SER A 68 16.81 4.31 -6.33
N PHE A 69 15.72 3.96 -5.66
CA PHE A 69 15.23 2.59 -5.55
C PHE A 69 14.14 2.22 -6.57
N ALA A 70 13.66 3.16 -7.37
CA ALA A 70 12.51 2.94 -8.27
C ALA A 70 12.67 1.73 -9.21
N SER A 71 13.88 1.45 -9.69
CA SER A 71 14.22 0.31 -10.54
C SER A 71 14.59 -0.96 -9.78
N GLU A 72 14.77 -0.87 -8.46
CA GLU A 72 15.27 -1.98 -7.67
C GLU A 72 14.17 -3.00 -7.34
N ALA A 73 14.60 -4.24 -7.14
CA ALA A 73 13.73 -5.29 -6.63
C ALA A 73 13.48 -5.08 -5.13
N GLY A 74 12.30 -5.45 -4.67
CA GLY A 74 11.96 -5.43 -3.25
C GLY A 74 10.70 -6.23 -2.98
N HIS A 75 10.47 -6.51 -1.71
CA HIS A 75 9.29 -7.19 -1.19
C HIS A 75 8.75 -6.41 0.01
N ASP A 76 7.57 -6.74 0.48
CA ASP A 76 6.90 -6.10 1.63
C ASP A 76 7.88 -5.74 2.75
N ILE A 77 8.66 -6.72 3.20
CA ILE A 77 9.61 -6.57 4.29
C ILE A 77 10.65 -5.46 4.06
N ASN A 78 11.07 -5.22 2.82
CA ASN A 78 12.02 -4.17 2.48
C ASN A 78 11.35 -2.79 2.57
N TYR A 79 10.11 -2.68 2.09
CA TYR A 79 9.35 -1.43 2.08
C TYR A 79 9.02 -0.98 3.50
N ILE A 80 8.52 -1.90 4.33
CA ILE A 80 8.18 -1.61 5.72
C ILE A 80 9.42 -1.44 6.63
N ALA A 81 10.57 -2.01 6.25
CA ALA A 81 11.83 -1.78 6.97
C ALA A 81 12.30 -0.33 6.80
N LEU A 82 12.26 0.20 5.57
CA LEU A 82 12.70 1.57 5.29
C LEU A 82 11.85 2.61 6.05
N THR A 83 10.57 2.34 6.25
CA THR A 83 9.65 3.24 6.97
C THR A 83 9.72 3.09 8.49
N GLY A 84 10.51 2.16 9.01
CA GLY A 84 10.55 1.86 10.45
C GLY A 84 9.38 1.01 10.96
N ALA A 85 8.38 0.71 10.13
CA ALA A 85 7.24 -0.12 10.54
C ALA A 85 7.70 -1.50 11.00
N LEU A 86 8.55 -2.18 10.23
CA LEU A 86 9.11 -3.48 10.63
C LEU A 86 9.87 -3.39 11.95
N GLY A 87 10.67 -2.34 12.14
CA GLY A 87 11.45 -2.13 13.38
C GLY A 87 10.60 -2.04 14.64
N SER A 88 9.33 -1.65 14.50
CA SER A 88 8.38 -1.52 15.63
C SER A 88 7.68 -2.82 15.99
N MET A 89 7.84 -3.90 15.22
CA MET A 89 7.07 -5.15 15.36
C MET A 89 7.88 -6.25 16.02
N GLY A 90 7.25 -6.97 16.97
CA GLY A 90 7.86 -8.06 17.73
C GLY A 90 8.36 -7.63 19.11
N THR A 91 9.05 -8.54 19.79
CA THR A 91 9.60 -8.31 21.13
C THR A 91 11.01 -7.73 21.06
N LYS A 92 11.48 -7.13 22.15
CA LYS A 92 12.78 -6.45 22.21
C LYS A 92 13.98 -7.39 22.09
N ASP A 93 13.80 -8.65 22.50
CA ASP A 93 14.91 -9.62 22.66
C ASP A 93 15.16 -10.46 21.39
N ILE A 94 14.36 -10.30 20.35
CA ILE A 94 14.51 -11.00 19.06
C ILE A 94 14.50 -10.01 17.90
N PRO A 95 14.95 -10.40 16.70
CA PRO A 95 14.77 -9.58 15.51
C PRO A 95 13.30 -9.20 15.26
N PRO A 96 13.02 -8.11 14.55
CA PRO A 96 11.67 -7.74 14.19
C PRO A 96 10.90 -8.88 13.52
N VAL A 97 9.61 -8.99 13.82
CA VAL A 97 8.74 -10.05 13.27
C VAL A 97 7.97 -9.51 12.08
N PRO A 98 8.13 -10.10 10.89
CA PRO A 98 7.35 -9.68 9.71
C PRO A 98 5.85 -9.91 9.93
N PRO A 99 5.00 -8.91 9.69
CA PRO A 99 3.55 -9.01 9.82
C PRO A 99 2.90 -9.65 8.59
N LEU A 100 3.49 -10.71 8.04
CA LEU A 100 3.18 -11.22 6.70
C LEU A 100 3.44 -10.10 5.66
N ASN A 101 2.56 -9.95 4.68
CA ASN A 101 2.58 -8.84 3.72
C ASN A 101 1.39 -7.88 3.91
N LEU A 102 0.90 -7.79 5.17
CA LEU A 102 -0.30 -7.01 5.47
C LEU A 102 -0.06 -5.50 5.47
N VAL A 103 1.14 -5.05 5.87
CA VAL A 103 1.43 -3.63 6.05
C VAL A 103 1.93 -2.99 4.76
N GLY A 104 2.88 -3.58 4.08
CA GLY A 104 3.42 -3.04 2.83
C GLY A 104 2.51 -3.30 1.64
N ASP A 105 2.39 -4.55 1.23
CA ASP A 105 1.69 -4.92 -0.01
C ASP A 105 0.19 -4.61 0.05
N PHE A 106 -0.49 -4.97 1.14
CA PHE A 106 -1.94 -4.80 1.24
C PHE A 106 -2.34 -3.45 1.83
N GLY A 107 -1.87 -3.09 3.02
CA GLY A 107 -2.27 -1.85 3.70
C GLY A 107 -1.74 -0.61 2.98
N GLY A 108 -0.42 -0.50 2.86
CA GLY A 108 0.26 0.61 2.22
C GLY A 108 0.13 0.63 0.69
N GLY A 109 0.02 -0.54 0.06
CA GLY A 109 -0.10 -0.68 -1.39
C GLY A 109 -1.54 -0.78 -1.86
N GLY A 110 -2.11 -1.99 -1.80
CA GLY A 110 -3.38 -2.33 -2.43
C GLY A 110 -4.56 -1.50 -1.94
N MET A 111 -4.70 -1.32 -0.63
CA MET A 111 -5.80 -0.54 -0.06
C MET A 111 -5.67 0.95 -0.37
N LEU A 112 -4.45 1.49 -0.33
CA LEU A 112 -4.21 2.90 -0.65
C LEU A 112 -4.43 3.17 -2.15
N LEU A 113 -4.01 2.26 -3.03
CA LEU A 113 -4.32 2.35 -4.47
C LEU A 113 -5.84 2.32 -4.70
N ALA A 114 -6.56 1.40 -4.06
CA ALA A 114 -8.02 1.32 -4.20
C ALA A 114 -8.70 2.61 -3.73
N LEU A 115 -8.29 3.18 -2.60
CA LEU A 115 -8.78 4.47 -2.12
C LEU A 115 -8.48 5.59 -3.13
N GLY A 116 -7.25 5.64 -3.64
CA GLY A 116 -6.83 6.61 -4.65
C GLY A 116 -7.68 6.55 -5.91
N ILE A 117 -7.96 5.34 -6.41
CA ILE A 117 -8.82 5.14 -7.58
C ILE A 117 -10.25 5.62 -7.29
N CYS A 118 -10.84 5.27 -6.14
CA CYS A 118 -12.17 5.73 -5.77
C CYS A 118 -12.24 7.26 -5.68
N ALA A 119 -11.25 7.90 -5.07
CA ALA A 119 -11.16 9.35 -4.98
C ALA A 119 -11.02 9.99 -6.37
N ALA A 120 -10.17 9.41 -7.23
CA ALA A 120 -9.98 9.88 -8.59
C ALA A 120 -11.25 9.74 -9.46
N LEU A 121 -12.02 8.66 -9.29
CA LEU A 121 -13.32 8.49 -9.96
C LEU A 121 -14.31 9.60 -9.58
N VAL A 122 -14.37 9.96 -8.30
CA VAL A 122 -15.21 11.06 -7.82
C VAL A 122 -14.77 12.40 -8.43
N GLU A 123 -13.48 12.65 -8.51
CA GLU A 123 -12.94 13.87 -9.13
C GLU A 123 -13.21 13.87 -10.64
N THR A 124 -12.95 12.77 -11.33
CA THR A 124 -13.17 12.64 -12.78
C THR A 124 -14.64 12.84 -13.16
N ALA A 125 -15.57 12.40 -12.31
CA ALA A 125 -17.01 12.64 -12.53
C ALA A 125 -17.38 14.13 -12.52
N LYS A 126 -16.60 14.98 -11.84
CA LYS A 126 -16.79 16.43 -11.76
C LYS A 126 -15.98 17.18 -12.83
N SER A 127 -14.71 16.87 -12.92
CA SER A 127 -13.77 17.60 -13.79
C SER A 127 -13.76 17.11 -15.25
N GLY A 128 -14.17 15.86 -15.48
CA GLY A 128 -14.05 15.20 -16.78
C GLY A 128 -12.61 14.81 -17.14
N LYS A 129 -11.67 14.89 -16.18
CA LYS A 129 -10.25 14.61 -16.38
C LYS A 129 -9.81 13.42 -15.54
N GLY A 130 -9.15 12.47 -16.20
CA GLY A 130 -8.46 11.38 -15.54
C GLY A 130 -7.15 11.84 -14.89
N GLN A 131 -6.52 10.94 -14.15
CA GLN A 131 -5.26 11.22 -13.49
C GLN A 131 -4.44 9.95 -13.26
N VAL A 132 -3.15 10.12 -12.99
CA VAL A 132 -2.24 9.05 -12.61
C VAL A 132 -2.16 8.98 -11.09
N ILE A 133 -2.20 7.76 -10.56
CA ILE A 133 -2.00 7.46 -9.14
C ILE A 133 -0.72 6.65 -9.03
N ASP A 134 0.29 7.20 -8.38
CA ASP A 134 1.50 6.48 -7.98
C ASP A 134 1.32 5.99 -6.54
N ALA A 135 1.03 4.71 -6.38
CA ALA A 135 0.84 4.08 -5.09
C ALA A 135 2.09 3.26 -4.73
N ALA A 136 3.06 3.93 -4.14
CA ALA A 136 4.24 3.26 -3.61
C ALA A 136 3.94 2.60 -2.26
N MET A 137 4.28 1.32 -2.12
CA MET A 137 4.11 0.59 -0.85
C MET A 137 4.90 1.23 0.29
N THR A 138 6.06 1.78 -0.01
CA THR A 138 6.89 2.55 0.94
C THR A 138 6.14 3.77 1.46
N ASP A 139 5.56 4.57 0.56
CA ASP A 139 4.85 5.80 0.94
C ASP A 139 3.59 5.48 1.75
N GLY A 140 2.84 4.46 1.31
CA GLY A 140 1.66 4.02 2.05
C GLY A 140 2.00 3.44 3.42
N SER A 141 3.09 2.69 3.54
CA SER A 141 3.56 2.18 4.84
C SER A 141 4.01 3.33 5.75
N ALA A 142 4.66 4.36 5.21
CA ALA A 142 4.99 5.57 5.96
C ALA A 142 3.73 6.32 6.42
N LEU A 143 2.71 6.39 5.58
CA LEU A 143 1.41 6.98 5.94
C LEU A 143 0.76 6.22 7.10
N LEU A 144 0.80 4.89 7.10
CA LEU A 144 0.31 4.07 8.22
C LEU A 144 1.07 4.33 9.52
N MET A 145 2.35 4.72 9.45
CA MET A 145 3.20 5.07 10.60
C MET A 145 3.04 6.51 11.07
N THR A 146 2.16 7.31 10.48
CA THR A 146 2.05 8.77 10.77
C THR A 146 1.85 9.06 12.26
N MET A 147 1.01 8.28 12.94
CA MET A 147 0.78 8.46 14.39
C MET A 147 2.07 8.20 15.18
N MET A 148 2.81 7.13 14.86
CA MET A 148 4.06 6.77 15.54
C MET A 148 5.14 7.84 15.31
N PHE A 149 5.23 8.37 14.09
CA PHE A 149 6.14 9.49 13.80
C PHE A 149 5.78 10.75 14.60
N GLY A 150 4.48 11.05 14.70
CA GLY A 150 4.00 12.17 15.52
C GLY A 150 4.34 12.00 17.00
N MET A 151 4.11 10.81 17.56
CA MET A 151 4.45 10.48 18.95
C MET A 151 5.97 10.51 19.18
N TYR A 152 6.75 10.00 18.24
CA TYR A 152 8.22 10.05 18.30
C TYR A 152 8.72 11.51 18.33
N SER A 153 8.22 12.35 17.45
CA SER A 153 8.56 13.76 17.39
C SER A 153 8.17 14.53 18.65
N ALA A 154 7.10 14.11 19.32
CA ALA A 154 6.64 14.67 20.60
C ALA A 154 7.37 14.09 21.82
N GLY A 155 8.35 13.17 21.63
CA GLY A 155 9.05 12.50 22.73
C GLY A 155 8.20 11.48 23.50
N GLN A 156 7.08 11.05 22.92
CA GLN A 156 6.13 10.10 23.51
C GLN A 156 6.28 8.67 22.94
N TRP A 157 7.19 8.46 22.03
CA TRP A 157 7.52 7.16 21.45
C TRP A 157 9.02 6.92 21.52
N LYS A 158 9.43 5.74 21.97
CA LYS A 158 10.82 5.30 22.01
C LYS A 158 11.09 4.41 20.80
N ASP A 159 12.25 4.58 20.18
CA ASP A 159 12.72 3.67 19.13
C ASP A 159 13.28 2.37 19.74
N GLN A 160 12.40 1.68 20.42
CA GLN A 160 12.65 0.41 21.07
C GLN A 160 11.33 -0.35 21.19
N ARG A 161 11.28 -1.60 20.72
CA ARG A 161 10.11 -2.47 20.87
C ARG A 161 9.79 -2.73 22.35
N GLU A 162 8.54 -3.07 22.66
CA GLU A 162 8.03 -3.31 24.02
C GLU A 162 8.35 -2.18 25.01
N SER A 163 8.32 -0.94 24.52
CA SER A 163 8.61 0.25 25.33
C SER A 163 7.56 1.33 25.17
N ASN A 164 6.54 1.09 24.37
CA ASN A 164 5.51 2.04 23.98
C ASN A 164 4.10 1.52 24.26
N LEU A 165 3.12 2.40 24.17
CA LEU A 165 1.73 2.11 24.49
C LEU A 165 1.13 0.97 23.65
N LEU A 166 1.50 0.86 22.37
CA LEU A 166 0.85 -0.02 21.40
C LEU A 166 1.74 -1.18 20.92
N ASP A 167 2.87 -1.41 21.55
CA ASP A 167 3.86 -2.41 21.13
C ASP A 167 4.09 -3.54 22.16
N GLY A 168 3.17 -3.65 23.13
CA GLY A 168 3.21 -4.68 24.17
C GLY A 168 3.80 -4.23 25.51
N ALA A 169 4.33 -3.00 25.65
CA ALA A 169 4.82 -2.51 26.95
C ALA A 169 3.66 -2.23 27.92
N ALA A 170 2.54 -1.78 27.42
CA ALA A 170 1.35 -1.60 28.24
C ALA A 170 0.67 -2.94 28.50
N HIS A 171 0.42 -3.27 29.77
CA HIS A 171 -0.18 -4.55 30.16
C HIS A 171 -1.55 -4.83 29.52
N PHE A 172 -2.29 -3.79 29.16
CA PHE A 172 -3.59 -3.90 28.50
C PHE A 172 -3.47 -4.01 26.95
N TYR A 173 -2.27 -3.93 26.40
CA TYR A 173 -2.02 -4.06 24.97
C TYR A 173 -1.01 -5.16 24.69
N GLY A 174 -1.30 -6.35 25.18
CA GLY A 174 -0.47 -7.53 25.04
C GLY A 174 -1.30 -8.80 24.80
N CYS A 175 -0.66 -9.83 24.24
CA CYS A 175 -1.25 -11.15 24.06
C CYS A 175 -0.81 -12.04 25.21
N TYR A 176 -1.74 -12.79 25.80
CA TYR A 176 -1.51 -13.65 26.95
C TYR A 176 -2.07 -15.05 26.71
N GLU A 177 -1.33 -16.08 27.16
CA GLU A 177 -1.82 -17.44 27.13
C GLU A 177 -2.76 -17.65 28.31
N CYS A 178 -3.98 -18.12 28.07
CA CYS A 178 -4.96 -18.44 29.07
C CYS A 178 -4.72 -19.85 29.66
N LYS A 179 -5.30 -20.13 30.84
CA LYS A 179 -5.16 -21.41 31.53
C LYS A 179 -5.61 -22.61 30.69
N ASP A 180 -6.56 -22.44 29.82
CA ASP A 180 -7.08 -23.44 28.87
C ASP A 180 -6.27 -23.52 27.57
N LYS A 181 -5.11 -22.85 27.50
CA LYS A 181 -4.23 -22.73 26.33
C LYS A 181 -4.82 -21.96 25.14
N THR A 182 -5.93 -21.26 25.31
CA THR A 182 -6.36 -20.24 24.36
C THR A 182 -5.48 -19.00 24.48
N VAL A 183 -5.43 -18.19 23.42
CA VAL A 183 -4.75 -16.90 23.46
C VAL A 183 -5.80 -15.80 23.66
N SER A 184 -5.63 -15.02 24.70
CA SER A 184 -6.44 -13.82 24.95
C SER A 184 -5.58 -12.58 24.90
N TYR A 185 -6.19 -11.48 24.54
CA TYR A 185 -5.63 -10.14 24.72
C TYR A 185 -6.50 -9.39 25.72
N THR A 186 -5.91 -8.45 26.44
CA THR A 186 -6.67 -7.64 27.38
C THR A 186 -7.62 -6.73 26.62
N HIS A 187 -8.89 -6.92 26.87
CA HIS A 187 -9.96 -6.14 26.24
C HIS A 187 -10.40 -5.05 27.20
N LEU A 188 -9.98 -3.82 26.93
CA LEU A 188 -10.60 -2.66 27.56
C LEU A 188 -11.95 -2.45 26.89
N ARG A 189 -13.04 -2.78 27.59
CA ARG A 189 -14.35 -2.32 27.19
C ARG A 189 -14.36 -0.78 27.23
N ALA A 190 -15.02 -0.16 26.27
CA ALA A 190 -15.05 1.30 26.11
C ALA A 190 -15.56 2.07 27.35
N HIS A 191 -16.03 1.39 28.40
CA HIS A 191 -16.56 1.95 29.64
C HIS A 191 -15.77 1.57 30.90
N GLU A 192 -14.63 0.89 30.80
CA GLU A 192 -13.83 0.41 31.93
C GLU A 192 -12.58 1.26 32.19
N THR A 193 -12.49 2.45 31.61
CA THR A 193 -11.34 3.35 31.81
C THR A 193 -11.44 4.22 33.06
N VAL A 194 -12.32 3.89 33.99
CA VAL A 194 -12.45 4.63 35.26
C VAL A 194 -12.55 3.63 36.40
N ALA A 195 -11.45 3.29 37.00
CA ALA A 195 -11.33 2.89 38.39
C ALA A 195 -10.05 3.51 38.96
#